data_94d69c7b3ad7ac8e2c727dc8d1d2ed16
#
_entry.id   94d69c7b3ad7ac8e2c727dc8d1d2ed16
#
_cell.length_a   1.000
_cell.length_b   1.000
_cell.length_c   1.000
_cell.angle_alpha   90.00
_cell.angle_beta   90.00
_cell.angle_gamma   90.00
#
_symmetry.space_group_name_H-M   'P 1'
#
loop_
_entity.id
_entity.type
_entity.pdbx_description
1 polymer ?
#
loop_
_entity_poly.entity_id
_entity_poly.type
_entity_poly.pdbx_seq_one_letter_code
_entity_poly.pdbx_strand_id
1 'polypeptide(L)'
;MIITTKGLIALGETEYSIRKQLDDGKLRLIERGYYSTDPDDVFGNEVFISKKYPSAIITGLSAFFIYGLTDFIPEYFHLATEQHSFPIRRDDVKQSYQDPSFFEVGVIDKELEEGVVRTYDLERLLIELFRLRTKYPQEIFYQVLSSFRKIKDQIDFYKLNQYLKRFSNGLSLQKKIKEAI
;
A
#
# COMPACT_ATOMS: atom_id res chain seq x y z
N MET A 1 -14.16 -7.23 -11.13
CA MET A 1 -13.49 -5.89 -11.17
C MET A 1 -14.20 -4.91 -10.24
N ILE A 2 -13.47 -4.11 -9.44
CA ILE A 2 -14.07 -3.11 -8.54
C ILE A 2 -14.43 -1.84 -9.32
N ILE A 3 -15.67 -1.36 -9.17
CA ILE A 3 -16.19 -0.15 -9.81
C ILE A 3 -16.96 0.71 -8.80
N THR A 4 -16.91 2.02 -8.97
CA THR A 4 -17.66 2.97 -8.11
C THR A 4 -19.05 3.27 -8.69
N THR A 5 -19.97 3.81 -7.86
CA THR A 5 -21.25 4.35 -8.36
C THR A 5 -21.04 5.34 -9.51
N LYS A 6 -20.06 6.25 -9.39
CA LYS A 6 -19.73 7.20 -10.46
C LYS A 6 -19.25 6.50 -11.73
N GLY A 7 -18.47 5.44 -11.59
CA GLY A 7 -18.02 4.62 -12.73
C GLY A 7 -19.18 3.94 -13.44
N LEU A 8 -20.13 3.37 -12.71
CA LEU A 8 -21.34 2.76 -13.28
C LEU A 8 -22.19 3.81 -14.02
N ILE A 9 -22.40 4.98 -13.42
CA ILE A 9 -23.14 6.08 -14.05
C ILE A 9 -22.43 6.54 -15.34
N ALA A 10 -21.12 6.64 -15.35
CA ALA A 10 -20.34 6.99 -16.54
C ALA A 10 -20.48 5.96 -17.68
N LEU A 11 -20.78 4.69 -17.34
CA LEU A 11 -21.10 3.63 -18.29
C LEU A 11 -22.57 3.63 -18.74
N GLY A 12 -23.37 4.61 -18.30
CA GLY A 12 -24.78 4.76 -18.68
C GLY A 12 -25.76 4.08 -17.73
N GLU A 13 -25.29 3.54 -16.59
CA GLU A 13 -26.17 2.94 -15.61
C GLU A 13 -26.94 4.02 -14.82
N THR A 14 -28.15 3.68 -14.39
CA THR A 14 -28.98 4.50 -13.49
C THR A 14 -29.00 3.88 -12.10
N GLU A 15 -29.43 4.63 -11.09
CA GLU A 15 -29.59 4.07 -9.73
C GLU A 15 -30.57 2.87 -9.73
N TYR A 16 -31.58 2.92 -10.56
CA TYR A 16 -32.55 1.82 -10.71
C TYR A 16 -31.88 0.58 -11.32
N SER A 17 -31.12 0.74 -12.40
CA SER A 17 -30.45 -0.39 -13.06
C SER A 17 -29.35 -0.99 -12.16
N ILE A 18 -28.64 -0.16 -11.37
CA ILE A 18 -27.66 -0.63 -10.38
C ILE A 18 -28.36 -1.50 -9.32
N ARG A 19 -29.50 -1.04 -8.77
CA ARG A 19 -30.26 -1.81 -7.79
C ARG A 19 -30.76 -3.13 -8.38
N LYS A 20 -31.31 -3.10 -9.61
CA LYS A 20 -31.73 -4.31 -10.31
C LYS A 20 -30.55 -5.30 -10.51
N GLN A 21 -29.39 -4.82 -10.91
CA GLN A 21 -28.21 -5.68 -11.08
C GLN A 21 -27.71 -6.29 -9.75
N LEU A 22 -27.87 -5.59 -8.62
CA LEU A 22 -27.61 -6.16 -7.28
C LEU A 22 -28.61 -7.27 -6.95
N ASP A 23 -29.93 -7.02 -7.20
CA ASP A 23 -30.99 -8.00 -6.95
C ASP A 23 -30.86 -9.24 -7.86
N ASP A 24 -30.43 -9.04 -9.11
CA ASP A 24 -30.17 -10.09 -10.10
C ASP A 24 -28.83 -10.84 -9.84
N GLY A 25 -28.04 -10.43 -8.85
CA GLY A 25 -26.71 -11.00 -8.54
C GLY A 25 -25.62 -10.73 -9.59
N LYS A 26 -25.83 -9.75 -10.50
CA LYS A 26 -24.84 -9.34 -11.50
C LYS A 26 -23.80 -8.37 -10.97
N LEU A 27 -24.14 -7.66 -9.89
CA LEU A 27 -23.25 -6.82 -9.11
C LEU A 27 -23.27 -7.30 -7.67
N ARG A 28 -22.12 -7.20 -7.00
CA ARG A 28 -21.99 -7.42 -5.55
C ARG A 28 -21.58 -6.11 -4.88
N LEU A 29 -22.32 -5.70 -3.85
CA LEU A 29 -21.95 -4.57 -3.01
C LEU A 29 -20.73 -4.95 -2.14
N ILE A 30 -19.63 -4.22 -2.28
CA ILE A 30 -18.45 -4.37 -1.43
C ILE A 30 -18.60 -3.48 -0.19
N GLU A 31 -18.86 -2.21 -0.45
CA GLU A 31 -19.12 -1.16 0.53
C GLU A 31 -19.96 -0.09 -0.15
N ARG A 32 -20.63 0.77 0.61
CA ARG A 32 -21.45 1.86 0.06
C ARG A 32 -20.69 2.65 -1.02
N GLY A 33 -21.21 2.59 -2.24
CA GLY A 33 -20.64 3.28 -3.41
C GLY A 33 -19.53 2.52 -4.14
N TYR A 34 -19.20 1.28 -3.73
CA TYR A 34 -18.23 0.39 -4.37
C TYR A 34 -18.85 -0.98 -4.62
N TYR A 35 -18.71 -1.47 -5.84
CA TYR A 35 -19.29 -2.72 -6.30
C TYR A 35 -18.24 -3.59 -7.00
N SER A 36 -18.42 -4.91 -6.96
CA SER A 36 -17.78 -5.84 -7.89
C SER A 36 -18.69 -6.14 -9.05
N THR A 37 -18.16 -6.08 -10.27
CA THR A 37 -18.87 -6.51 -11.50
C THR A 37 -18.84 -8.02 -11.68
N ASP A 38 -18.13 -8.73 -10.84
CA ASP A 38 -18.09 -10.18 -10.77
C ASP A 38 -18.45 -10.59 -9.35
N PRO A 39 -19.63 -11.22 -9.13
CA PRO A 39 -20.07 -11.64 -7.81
C PRO A 39 -19.14 -12.66 -7.17
N ASP A 40 -18.44 -13.46 -7.98
CA ASP A 40 -17.52 -14.51 -7.55
C ASP A 40 -16.05 -14.01 -7.45
N ASP A 41 -15.82 -12.73 -7.83
CA ASP A 41 -14.48 -12.12 -7.79
C ASP A 41 -13.99 -12.03 -6.35
N VAL A 42 -12.90 -12.72 -6.06
CA VAL A 42 -12.16 -12.63 -4.79
C VAL A 42 -11.03 -11.64 -4.99
N PHE A 43 -11.25 -10.40 -4.58
CA PHE A 43 -10.16 -9.41 -4.56
C PHE A 43 -9.65 -9.24 -3.14
N GLY A 44 -8.35 -9.05 -3.00
CA GLY A 44 -7.72 -8.77 -1.70
C GLY A 44 -8.21 -7.43 -1.14
N ASN A 45 -8.29 -7.36 0.17
CA ASN A 45 -8.65 -6.12 0.87
C ASN A 45 -7.71 -4.97 0.52
N GLU A 46 -6.45 -5.26 0.22
CA GLU A 46 -5.41 -4.30 -0.21
C GLU A 46 -5.76 -3.65 -1.54
N VAL A 47 -6.28 -4.42 -2.50
CA VAL A 47 -6.72 -3.91 -3.81
C VAL A 47 -7.92 -2.98 -3.62
N PHE A 48 -8.87 -3.37 -2.77
CA PHE A 48 -10.01 -2.51 -2.44
C PHE A 48 -9.57 -1.18 -1.79
N ILE A 49 -8.71 -1.24 -0.78
CA ILE A 49 -8.19 -0.07 -0.06
C ILE A 49 -7.41 0.85 -1.00
N SER A 50 -6.57 0.30 -1.88
CA SER A 50 -5.81 1.07 -2.87
C SER A 50 -6.73 1.80 -3.85
N LYS A 51 -7.80 1.15 -4.31
CA LYS A 51 -8.81 1.79 -5.18
C LYS A 51 -9.67 2.83 -4.46
N LYS A 52 -9.98 2.60 -3.20
CA LYS A 52 -10.78 3.52 -2.38
C LYS A 52 -10.01 4.80 -2.05
N TYR A 53 -8.72 4.70 -1.83
CA TYR A 53 -7.83 5.81 -1.47
C TYR A 53 -6.68 5.96 -2.49
N PRO A 54 -6.98 6.38 -3.75
CA PRO A 54 -6.01 6.38 -4.84
C PRO A 54 -4.84 7.35 -4.63
N SER A 55 -4.99 8.34 -3.76
CA SER A 55 -3.91 9.26 -3.35
C SER A 55 -3.07 8.75 -2.18
N ALA A 56 -3.49 7.65 -1.54
CA ALA A 56 -2.73 7.03 -0.47
C ALA A 56 -1.82 5.91 -1.04
N ILE A 57 -0.75 5.63 -0.33
CA ILE A 57 0.25 4.63 -0.70
C ILE A 57 0.29 3.58 0.40
N ILE A 58 0.14 2.30 0.05
CA ILE A 58 0.29 1.21 1.01
C ILE A 58 1.76 1.15 1.45
N THR A 59 1.99 1.16 2.76
CA THR A 59 3.33 1.24 3.36
C THR A 59 3.46 0.38 4.62
N GLY A 60 4.62 0.41 5.26
CA GLY A 60 4.85 -0.23 6.56
C GLY A 60 4.52 -1.72 6.57
N LEU A 61 3.85 -2.19 7.62
CA LEU A 61 3.56 -3.63 7.77
C LEU A 61 2.70 -4.18 6.64
N SER A 62 1.73 -3.42 6.12
CA SER A 62 0.90 -3.86 5.00
C SER A 62 1.73 -4.05 3.73
N ALA A 63 2.67 -3.13 3.44
CA ALA A 63 3.56 -3.31 2.30
C ALA A 63 4.54 -4.47 2.51
N PHE A 64 5.13 -4.62 3.71
CA PHE A 64 6.01 -5.75 4.01
C PHE A 64 5.29 -7.09 3.83
N PHE A 65 4.02 -7.19 4.24
CA PHE A 65 3.20 -8.37 4.04
C PHE A 65 2.94 -8.65 2.54
N ILE A 66 2.54 -7.62 1.76
CA ILE A 66 2.31 -7.72 0.30
C ILE A 66 3.57 -8.20 -0.45
N TYR A 67 4.76 -7.84 0.03
CA TYR A 67 6.02 -8.28 -0.57
C TYR A 67 6.53 -9.62 -0.02
N GLY A 68 5.78 -10.27 0.89
CA GLY A 68 6.23 -11.51 1.52
C GLY A 68 7.48 -11.34 2.40
N LEU A 69 7.73 -10.12 2.89
CA LEU A 69 8.87 -9.83 3.76
C LEU A 69 8.59 -10.17 5.23
N THR A 70 7.35 -10.45 5.57
CA THR A 70 6.89 -10.88 6.89
C THR A 70 5.68 -11.81 6.75
N ASP A 71 5.56 -12.78 7.66
CA ASP A 71 4.38 -13.63 7.80
C ASP A 71 3.34 -13.01 8.76
N PHE A 72 3.68 -11.87 9.36
CA PHE A 72 2.78 -11.15 10.24
C PHE A 72 1.66 -10.48 9.44
N ILE A 73 0.42 -10.93 9.65
CA ILE A 73 -0.78 -10.34 9.05
C ILE A 73 -1.11 -9.04 9.78
N PRO A 74 -1.06 -7.87 9.12
CA PRO A 74 -1.37 -6.60 9.77
C PRO A 74 -2.84 -6.51 10.20
N GLU A 75 -3.11 -6.07 11.44
CA GLU A 75 -4.47 -5.77 11.92
C GLU A 75 -5.09 -4.56 11.22
N TYR A 76 -4.24 -3.68 10.69
CA TYR A 76 -4.63 -2.40 10.09
C TYR A 76 -3.95 -2.24 8.74
N PHE A 77 -4.63 -1.59 7.80
CA PHE A 77 -4.01 -1.11 6.58
C PHE A 77 -3.11 0.10 6.89
N HIS A 78 -1.82 -0.06 6.69
CA HIS A 78 -0.86 1.03 6.86
C HIS A 78 -0.79 1.84 5.57
N LEU A 79 -1.29 3.08 5.62
CA LEU A 79 -1.33 3.98 4.48
C LEU A 79 -0.47 5.22 4.74
N ALA A 80 0.34 5.59 3.76
CA ALA A 80 1.00 6.87 3.70
C ALA A 80 0.16 7.85 2.88
N THR A 81 0.03 9.07 3.37
CA THR A 81 -0.55 10.19 2.64
C THR A 81 0.39 11.39 2.74
N GLU A 82 0.28 12.30 1.79
CA GLU A 82 1.03 13.54 1.85
C GLU A 82 0.63 14.37 3.08
N GLN A 83 1.58 15.12 3.63
CA GLN A 83 1.34 16.05 4.74
C GLN A 83 0.18 17.00 4.39
N HIS A 84 -0.69 17.27 5.36
CA HIS A 84 -1.92 18.07 5.21
C HIS A 84 -3.06 17.39 4.44
N SER A 85 -2.94 16.14 4.03
CA SER A 85 -4.08 15.36 3.52
C SER A 85 -5.16 15.20 4.58
N PHE A 86 -6.41 15.05 4.14
CA PHE A 86 -7.52 14.79 5.06
C PHE A 86 -7.34 13.46 5.80
N PRO A 87 -7.75 13.39 7.08
CA PRO A 87 -7.74 12.15 7.83
C PRO A 87 -8.64 11.08 7.18
N ILE A 88 -8.12 9.88 7.04
CA ILE A 88 -8.91 8.71 6.65
C ILE A 88 -9.67 8.24 7.91
N ARG A 89 -10.99 8.40 7.91
CA ARG A 89 -11.86 8.00 9.02
C ARG A 89 -12.34 6.57 8.82
N ARG A 90 -11.47 5.63 9.17
CA ARG A 90 -11.70 4.20 9.05
C ARG A 90 -10.93 3.47 10.14
N ASP A 91 -11.60 2.64 10.92
CA ASP A 91 -11.04 2.03 12.15
C ASP A 91 -9.95 1.00 11.83
N ASP A 92 -9.98 0.40 10.64
CA ASP A 92 -9.00 -0.56 10.16
C ASP A 92 -7.85 0.08 9.35
N VAL A 93 -7.68 1.43 9.40
CA VAL A 93 -6.59 2.15 8.71
C VAL A 93 -5.71 2.88 9.71
N LYS A 94 -4.40 2.66 9.61
CA LYS A 94 -3.36 3.48 10.24
C LYS A 94 -2.73 4.40 9.21
N GLN A 95 -3.13 5.66 9.23
CA GLN A 95 -2.59 6.70 8.36
C GLN A 95 -1.30 7.29 8.90
N SER A 96 -0.31 7.44 8.04
CA SER A 96 0.94 8.17 8.32
C SER A 96 1.12 9.30 7.33
N TYR A 97 1.42 10.51 7.83
CA TYR A 97 1.68 11.68 7.00
C TYR A 97 3.14 11.72 6.61
N GLN A 98 3.40 11.96 5.33
CA GLN A 98 4.74 12.04 4.76
C GLN A 98 5.00 13.45 4.22
N ASP A 99 6.25 13.89 4.32
CA ASP A 99 6.69 15.16 3.74
C ASP A 99 6.60 15.11 2.20
N PRO A 100 6.06 16.15 1.55
CA PRO A 100 5.93 16.20 0.09
C PRO A 100 7.23 15.94 -0.67
N SER A 101 8.38 16.34 -0.12
CA SER A 101 9.69 16.21 -0.77
C SER A 101 10.10 14.77 -1.06
N PHE A 102 9.54 13.79 -0.32
CA PHE A 102 9.83 12.37 -0.52
C PHE A 102 8.60 11.45 -0.55
N PHE A 103 7.39 12.00 -0.49
CA PHE A 103 6.15 11.21 -0.50
C PHE A 103 6.05 10.32 -1.73
N GLU A 104 6.28 10.87 -2.93
CA GLU A 104 6.20 10.13 -4.20
C GLU A 104 7.47 9.33 -4.54
N VAL A 105 8.53 9.43 -3.72
CA VAL A 105 9.79 8.73 -4.00
C VAL A 105 9.61 7.22 -3.81
N GLY A 106 9.82 6.44 -4.87
CA GLY A 106 9.72 4.99 -4.85
C GLY A 106 8.30 4.44 -4.93
N VAL A 107 7.31 5.27 -5.32
CA VAL A 107 5.94 4.82 -5.55
C VAL A 107 5.84 4.01 -6.82
N ILE A 108 5.16 2.87 -6.75
CA ILE A 108 4.86 2.01 -7.88
C ILE A 108 3.44 1.46 -7.80
N ASP A 109 2.90 1.08 -8.93
CA ASP A 109 1.74 0.22 -9.04
C ASP A 109 2.25 -1.24 -9.12
N LYS A 110 1.95 -2.01 -8.06
CA LYS A 110 2.35 -3.41 -7.95
C LYS A 110 1.19 -4.32 -8.30
N GLU A 111 1.41 -5.23 -9.24
CA GLU A 111 0.46 -6.28 -9.57
C GLU A 111 0.45 -7.37 -8.49
N LEU A 112 -0.74 -7.75 -8.05
CA LEU A 112 -1.06 -8.90 -7.21
C LEU A 112 -2.00 -9.82 -8.00
N GLU A 113 -2.23 -11.04 -7.54
CA GLU A 113 -3.17 -11.97 -8.19
C GLU A 113 -4.58 -11.38 -8.30
N GLU A 114 -5.02 -10.64 -7.26
CA GLU A 114 -6.36 -10.05 -7.18
C GLU A 114 -6.47 -8.64 -7.80
N GLY A 115 -5.37 -8.06 -8.28
CA GLY A 115 -5.36 -6.74 -8.89
C GLY A 115 -4.15 -5.89 -8.55
N VAL A 116 -4.26 -4.59 -8.83
CA VAL A 116 -3.15 -3.64 -8.69
C VAL A 116 -3.28 -2.83 -7.41
N VAL A 117 -2.17 -2.65 -6.71
CA VAL A 117 -2.07 -1.80 -5.51
C VAL A 117 -0.98 -0.72 -5.68
N ARG A 118 -1.26 0.48 -5.18
CA ARG A 118 -0.28 1.56 -5.12
C ARG A 118 0.54 1.42 -3.84
N THR A 119 1.82 1.18 -3.97
CA THR A 119 2.74 0.95 -2.85
C THR A 119 4.13 1.52 -3.12
N TYR A 120 5.03 1.42 -2.14
CA TYR A 120 6.45 1.71 -2.34
C TYR A 120 7.20 0.48 -2.86
N ASP A 121 8.25 0.72 -3.65
CA ASP A 121 9.19 -0.32 -4.09
C ASP A 121 10.11 -0.80 -2.95
N LEU A 122 10.86 -1.87 -3.20
CA LEU A 122 11.72 -2.52 -2.20
C LEU A 122 12.76 -1.56 -1.63
N GLU A 123 13.37 -0.70 -2.45
CA GLU A 123 14.38 0.25 -2.01
C GLU A 123 13.80 1.27 -1.05
N ARG A 124 12.61 1.79 -1.36
CA ARG A 124 11.92 2.73 -0.47
C ARG A 124 11.45 2.03 0.81
N LEU A 125 10.92 0.82 0.74
CA LEU A 125 10.50 0.05 1.91
C LEU A 125 11.67 -0.28 2.83
N LEU A 126 12.85 -0.54 2.28
CA LEU A 126 14.07 -0.73 3.06
C LEU A 126 14.45 0.55 3.83
N ILE A 127 14.35 1.72 3.20
CA ILE A 127 14.54 3.01 3.87
C ILE A 127 13.51 3.18 5.00
N GLU A 128 12.22 2.90 4.74
CA GLU A 128 11.17 3.03 5.75
C GLU A 128 11.36 2.09 6.94
N LEU A 129 11.85 0.87 6.72
CA LEU A 129 12.18 -0.07 7.79
C LEU A 129 13.16 0.54 8.80
N PHE A 130 14.24 1.15 8.31
CA PHE A 130 15.26 1.77 9.17
C PHE A 130 14.82 3.14 9.72
N ARG A 131 14.12 3.94 8.93
CA ARG A 131 13.62 5.26 9.33
C ARG A 131 12.59 5.17 10.47
N LEU A 132 11.73 4.17 10.40
CA LEU A 132 10.65 3.93 11.35
C LEU A 132 10.97 2.80 12.32
N ARG A 133 12.24 2.46 12.52
CA ARG A 133 12.72 1.34 13.37
C ARG A 133 12.01 1.27 14.72
N THR A 134 11.82 2.41 15.38
CA THR A 134 11.21 2.48 16.71
C THR A 134 9.68 2.29 16.72
N LYS A 135 9.05 2.32 15.56
CA LYS A 135 7.59 2.09 15.41
C LYS A 135 7.24 0.61 15.21
N TYR A 136 8.24 -0.23 14.94
CA TYR A 136 8.04 -1.67 14.77
C TYR A 136 8.47 -2.43 16.01
N PRO A 137 7.71 -3.47 16.44
CA PRO A 137 8.20 -4.46 17.39
C PRO A 137 9.53 -5.03 16.92
N GLN A 138 10.41 -5.34 17.87
CA GLN A 138 11.77 -5.80 17.55
C GLN A 138 11.77 -7.08 16.70
N GLU A 139 10.89 -8.00 17.02
CA GLU A 139 10.71 -9.26 16.30
C GLU A 139 10.37 -9.03 14.81
N ILE A 140 9.37 -8.18 14.53
CA ILE A 140 8.96 -7.85 13.17
C ILE A 140 10.08 -7.16 12.40
N PHE A 141 10.78 -6.21 13.04
CA PHE A 141 11.92 -5.56 12.41
C PHE A 141 12.98 -6.56 11.94
N TYR A 142 13.36 -7.51 12.79
CA TYR A 142 14.39 -8.49 12.44
C TYR A 142 13.90 -9.53 11.43
N GLN A 143 12.63 -9.90 11.46
CA GLN A 143 12.03 -10.76 10.45
C GLN A 143 12.10 -10.11 9.07
N VAL A 144 11.62 -8.87 8.95
CA VAL A 144 11.66 -8.09 7.69
C VAL A 144 13.10 -7.87 7.23
N LEU A 145 14.02 -7.51 8.15
CA LEU A 145 15.42 -7.36 7.81
C LEU A 145 16.05 -8.66 7.30
N SER A 146 15.73 -9.80 7.92
CA SER A 146 16.18 -11.12 7.47
C SER A 146 15.68 -11.43 6.07
N SER A 147 14.42 -11.07 5.77
CA SER A 147 13.84 -11.24 4.43
C SER A 147 14.53 -10.35 3.40
N PHE A 148 14.83 -9.10 3.72
CA PHE A 148 15.63 -8.22 2.84
C PHE A 148 17.02 -8.78 2.55
N ARG A 149 17.68 -9.40 3.54
CA ARG A 149 18.98 -10.08 3.32
C ARG A 149 18.89 -11.22 2.31
N LYS A 150 17.80 -11.99 2.34
CA LYS A 150 17.56 -13.10 1.40
C LYS A 150 17.34 -12.63 -0.03
N ILE A 151 16.76 -11.45 -0.21
CA ILE A 151 16.48 -10.86 -1.52
C ILE A 151 17.44 -9.73 -1.89
N LYS A 152 18.60 -9.66 -1.26
CA LYS A 152 19.60 -8.59 -1.43
C LYS A 152 19.93 -8.32 -2.91
N ASP A 153 20.01 -9.36 -3.72
CA ASP A 153 20.32 -9.25 -5.15
C ASP A 153 19.21 -8.61 -5.98
N GLN A 154 17.99 -8.46 -5.42
CA GLN A 154 16.87 -7.75 -6.04
C GLN A 154 16.88 -6.25 -5.72
N ILE A 155 17.73 -5.79 -4.80
CA ILE A 155 17.80 -4.39 -4.39
C ILE A 155 18.74 -3.63 -5.31
N ASP A 156 18.22 -2.59 -5.96
CA ASP A 156 19.05 -1.63 -6.70
C ASP A 156 19.68 -0.62 -5.73
N PHE A 157 20.92 -0.88 -5.32
CA PHE A 157 21.66 -0.01 -4.40
C PHE A 157 21.98 1.36 -4.96
N TYR A 158 22.06 1.52 -6.29
CA TYR A 158 22.20 2.83 -6.90
C TYR A 158 20.94 3.66 -6.69
N LYS A 159 19.77 3.09 -7.00
CA LYS A 159 18.45 3.68 -6.81
C LYS A 159 18.19 3.98 -5.32
N LEU A 160 18.50 3.04 -4.42
CA LEU A 160 18.45 3.23 -2.97
C LEU A 160 19.22 4.48 -2.54
N ASN A 161 20.46 4.64 -3.02
CA ASN A 161 21.31 5.79 -2.70
C ASN A 161 20.75 7.11 -3.27
N GLN A 162 20.10 7.10 -4.43
CA GLN A 162 19.41 8.29 -4.96
C GLN A 162 18.22 8.68 -4.07
N TYR A 163 17.44 7.70 -3.60
CA TYR A 163 16.34 7.95 -2.67
C TYR A 163 16.82 8.54 -1.35
N LEU A 164 17.88 7.99 -0.76
CA LEU A 164 18.44 8.44 0.50
C LEU A 164 18.84 9.92 0.50
N LYS A 165 19.22 10.48 -0.66
CA LYS A 165 19.53 11.90 -0.80
C LYS A 165 18.32 12.82 -0.56
N ARG A 166 17.10 12.30 -0.64
CA ARG A 166 15.88 13.06 -0.38
C ARG A 166 15.56 13.18 1.12
N PHE A 167 16.22 12.40 1.97
CA PHE A 167 15.97 12.40 3.41
C PHE A 167 17.03 13.21 4.15
N SER A 168 16.62 14.04 5.09
CA SER A 168 17.54 14.86 5.91
C SER A 168 18.57 14.03 6.69
N ASN A 169 18.21 12.81 7.08
CA ASN A 169 19.08 11.85 7.77
C ASN A 169 19.63 10.74 6.85
N GLY A 170 19.61 10.96 5.53
CA GLY A 170 19.94 9.95 4.52
C GLY A 170 21.31 9.30 4.70
N LEU A 171 22.36 10.07 5.05
CA LEU A 171 23.72 9.52 5.30
C LEU A 171 23.75 8.56 6.50
N SER A 172 23.02 8.89 7.58
CA SER A 172 22.90 8.01 8.74
C SER A 172 22.15 6.73 8.41
N LEU A 173 21.06 6.82 7.63
CA LEU A 173 20.31 5.66 7.16
C LEU A 173 21.16 4.80 6.24
N GLN A 174 21.91 5.39 5.30
CA GLN A 174 22.80 4.68 4.40
C GLN A 174 23.81 3.82 5.15
N LYS A 175 24.46 4.40 6.17
CA LYS A 175 25.41 3.67 7.02
C LYS A 175 24.75 2.47 7.70
N LYS A 176 23.61 2.69 8.36
CA LYS A 176 22.86 1.62 9.05
C LYS A 176 22.41 0.51 8.10
N ILE A 177 21.90 0.86 6.92
CA ILE A 177 21.48 -0.11 5.91
C ILE A 177 22.67 -0.94 5.43
N LYS A 178 23.79 -0.26 5.09
CA LYS A 178 25.00 -0.93 4.61
C LYS A 178 25.61 -1.88 5.63
N GLU A 179 25.54 -1.56 6.93
CA GLU A 179 26.02 -2.42 8.01
C GLU A 179 25.10 -3.61 8.27
N ALA A 180 23.81 -3.49 7.89
CA ALA A 180 22.80 -4.50 8.21
C ALA A 180 22.52 -5.47 7.07
N ILE A 181 22.81 -5.13 5.82
CA ILE A 181 22.60 -5.93 4.60
C ILE A 181 23.93 -6.19 3.90
#